data_eaa43d71240523fda44be0ac0a90371e
#
_entry.id   eaa43d71240523fda44be0ac0a90371e
#
_cell.length_a   1.000
_cell.length_b   1.000
_cell.length_c   1.000
_cell.angle_alpha   90.00
_cell.angle_beta   90.00
_cell.angle_gamma   90.00
#
_symmetry.space_group_name_H-M   'P 1'
#
loop_
_entity.id
_entity.type
_entity.pdbx_description
1 polymer ?
#
loop_
_entity_poly.entity_id
_entity_poly.type
_entity_poly.pdbx_seq_one_letter_code
_entity_poly.pdbx_strand_id
1 'polypeptide(L)'
;AYDHEEHLSAWKKIMEAAEEHNDPGKFTTFNAYEWTVRNQEPESASYHRNVIFKSSKAPKRPFSSFDSNNPEELWNWMDGLRSDGLDSLAIPHNPNGSNGQVFKKYKFDGNPIDKDYSVQRMRNEPIVEITQIKGTSETHPRLSPNDKWANFEIVNSRKGKRTAYSEPDGSYVRQGLQKGLALEHEERGNPFKIGFIGSTDTHNGAYIFDESDNVGTAAILTSPEVRGSIPIPNETLTEDIKNSNFIAEEEQGFYSGGETISNSVGGLAAVWAKANTRDSIFEALSNKETYATSGTRIRLRFFAGENLTNLDFNDEEFISKIYENGVSMGSDLILSGPKKPSFIIWAQRDKNSAPLQRIQIIKGFYSEQDRETKEYLIDVVCSDGLKPDPISKLCESNNATVSTDTCEFSKDKGASELKTVWVDEEYDPNIETFYLSLIHI
;
A
#
# COMPACT_ATOMS: atom_id res chain seq x y z
N ALA A 1 -8.97 30.07 10.63
CA ALA A 1 -7.84 30.13 9.69
C ALA A 1 -8.11 29.32 8.42
N TYR A 2 -8.87 28.21 8.51
CA TYR A 2 -9.15 27.35 7.36
C TYR A 2 -10.27 27.88 6.44
N ASP A 3 -11.11 28.74 6.94
CA ASP A 3 -12.11 29.49 6.17
C ASP A 3 -11.52 30.77 5.54
N HIS A 4 -10.20 30.91 5.54
CA HIS A 4 -9.54 32.04 4.92
C HIS A 4 -9.75 32.00 3.40
N GLU A 5 -10.04 33.14 2.81
CA GLU A 5 -10.40 33.28 1.39
C GLU A 5 -9.32 32.68 0.45
N GLU A 6 -8.04 32.78 0.83
CA GLU A 6 -6.93 32.20 0.08
C GLU A 6 -6.99 30.66 0.01
N HIS A 7 -7.33 29.98 1.12
CA HIS A 7 -7.45 28.53 1.15
C HIS A 7 -8.63 28.05 0.31
N LEU A 8 -9.76 28.73 0.39
CA LEU A 8 -10.93 28.42 -0.43
C LEU A 8 -10.64 28.66 -1.93
N SER A 9 -9.92 29.74 -2.23
CA SER A 9 -9.47 30.04 -3.60
C SER A 9 -8.50 28.98 -4.12
N ALA A 10 -7.53 28.52 -3.30
CA ALA A 10 -6.61 27.45 -3.67
C ALA A 10 -7.36 26.12 -3.94
N TRP A 11 -8.29 25.74 -3.06
CA TRP A 11 -9.12 24.55 -3.26
C TRP A 11 -9.93 24.62 -4.57
N LYS A 12 -10.54 25.78 -4.85
CA LYS A 12 -11.25 26.00 -6.11
C LYS A 12 -10.34 25.81 -7.33
N LYS A 13 -9.12 26.35 -7.31
CA LYS A 13 -8.14 26.17 -8.40
C LYS A 13 -7.73 24.73 -8.59
N ILE A 14 -7.59 23.94 -7.51
CA ILE A 14 -7.31 22.51 -7.58
C ILE A 14 -8.43 21.77 -8.31
N MET A 15 -9.69 22.06 -7.97
CA MET A 15 -10.85 21.46 -8.63
C MET A 15 -10.94 21.88 -10.11
N GLU A 16 -10.70 23.14 -10.43
CA GLU A 16 -10.70 23.64 -11.80
C GLU A 16 -9.60 22.97 -12.64
N ALA A 17 -8.39 22.83 -12.11
CA ALA A 17 -7.30 22.13 -12.78
C ALA A 17 -7.60 20.65 -13.01
N ALA A 18 -8.22 19.97 -12.03
CA ALA A 18 -8.63 18.59 -12.19
C ALA A 18 -9.67 18.41 -13.31
N GLU A 19 -10.60 19.37 -13.48
CA GLU A 19 -11.56 19.33 -14.60
C GLU A 19 -10.92 19.66 -15.94
N GLU A 20 -10.05 20.68 -15.98
CA GLU A 20 -9.37 21.11 -17.22
C GLU A 20 -8.52 19.99 -17.84
N HIS A 21 -7.87 19.17 -16.98
CA HIS A 21 -6.97 18.11 -17.43
C HIS A 21 -7.61 16.72 -17.49
N ASN A 22 -8.91 16.59 -17.22
CA ASN A 22 -9.59 15.31 -17.32
C ASN A 22 -9.94 15.00 -18.79
N ASP A 23 -9.22 14.02 -19.36
CA ASP A 23 -9.46 13.52 -20.73
C ASP A 23 -9.83 12.02 -20.65
N PRO A 24 -11.14 11.66 -20.51
CA PRO A 24 -11.60 10.31 -20.36
C PRO A 24 -11.11 9.39 -21.51
N GLY A 25 -10.56 8.25 -21.13
CA GLY A 25 -9.94 7.30 -22.06
C GLY A 25 -8.44 7.50 -22.24
N LYS A 26 -7.88 8.64 -21.85
CA LYS A 26 -6.45 8.93 -21.96
C LYS A 26 -5.81 9.31 -20.61
N PHE A 27 -6.36 10.31 -19.95
CA PHE A 27 -5.85 10.83 -18.68
C PHE A 27 -7.01 11.17 -17.75
N THR A 28 -7.17 10.38 -16.69
CA THR A 28 -8.23 10.57 -15.70
C THR A 28 -7.68 11.28 -14.47
N THR A 29 -8.35 12.34 -14.06
CA THR A 29 -8.05 13.12 -12.86
C THR A 29 -9.16 12.97 -11.82
N PHE A 30 -8.84 13.19 -10.55
CA PHE A 30 -9.78 13.24 -9.45
C PHE A 30 -9.63 14.52 -8.65
N ASN A 31 -10.72 15.06 -8.15
CA ASN A 31 -10.68 16.03 -7.08
C ASN A 31 -10.25 15.29 -5.80
N ALA A 32 -9.18 15.73 -5.17
CA ALA A 32 -8.64 15.08 -3.98
C ALA A 32 -7.89 16.07 -3.09
N TYR A 33 -7.70 15.69 -1.85
CA TYR A 33 -6.84 16.43 -0.90
C TYR A 33 -6.28 15.46 0.15
N GLU A 34 -5.23 15.89 0.82
CA GLU A 34 -4.68 15.17 1.95
C GLU A 34 -5.26 15.70 3.27
N TRP A 35 -5.95 14.83 4.02
CA TRP A 35 -6.29 15.07 5.41
C TRP A 35 -5.07 14.77 6.28
N THR A 36 -4.32 15.81 6.62
CA THR A 36 -3.05 15.73 7.34
C THR A 36 -3.26 15.91 8.83
N VAL A 37 -3.11 14.83 9.58
CA VAL A 37 -3.21 14.82 11.04
C VAL A 37 -1.87 15.10 11.69
N ARG A 38 -1.88 15.97 12.68
CA ARG A 38 -0.75 16.24 13.55
C ARG A 38 -1.10 15.85 14.98
N ASN A 39 -0.66 14.68 15.40
CA ASN A 39 -0.84 14.25 16.77
C ASN A 39 0.15 14.92 17.71
N GLN A 40 -0.34 15.18 18.92
CA GLN A 40 0.46 15.67 20.02
C GLN A 40 1.04 14.49 20.83
N GLU A 41 2.02 14.76 21.68
CA GLU A 41 2.52 13.79 22.64
C GLU A 41 1.35 13.22 23.51
N PRO A 42 1.41 11.94 23.95
CA PRO A 42 2.61 11.06 23.88
C PRO A 42 2.76 10.28 22.56
N GLU A 43 1.72 10.15 21.73
CA GLU A 43 1.76 9.31 20.53
C GLU A 43 2.64 9.89 19.44
N SER A 44 2.73 11.22 19.33
CA SER A 44 3.55 11.97 18.36
C SER A 44 3.54 11.36 16.95
N ALA A 45 2.42 10.81 16.53
CA ALA A 45 2.28 10.10 15.28
C ALA A 45 1.38 10.87 14.32
N SER A 46 1.74 10.85 13.06
CA SER A 46 0.88 11.36 12.01
C SER A 46 0.32 10.18 11.22
N TYR A 47 -0.99 10.15 11.00
CA TYR A 47 -1.66 9.18 10.16
C TYR A 47 -2.57 9.91 9.19
N HIS A 48 -2.06 10.11 8.01
CA HIS A 48 -2.69 10.93 6.96
C HIS A 48 -3.61 10.08 6.08
N ARG A 49 -4.56 10.73 5.39
CA ARG A 49 -5.43 10.11 4.41
C ARG A 49 -5.53 11.00 3.17
N ASN A 50 -5.41 10.39 2.00
CA ASN A 50 -5.83 11.04 0.78
C ASN A 50 -7.32 10.81 0.58
N VAL A 51 -8.11 11.90 0.55
CA VAL A 51 -9.55 11.83 0.30
C VAL A 51 -9.79 12.15 -1.17
N ILE A 52 -10.42 11.20 -1.88
CA ILE A 52 -10.69 11.25 -3.32
C ILE A 52 -12.20 11.31 -3.53
N PHE A 53 -12.67 12.25 -4.36
CA PHE A 53 -14.09 12.38 -4.73
C PHE A 53 -14.36 11.71 -6.07
N LYS A 54 -15.46 10.95 -6.15
CA LYS A 54 -15.84 10.18 -7.34
C LYS A 54 -16.12 11.06 -8.56
N SER A 55 -16.78 12.20 -8.35
CA SER A 55 -17.26 13.06 -9.43
C SER A 55 -16.46 14.36 -9.56
N SER A 56 -16.83 15.16 -10.57
CA SER A 56 -16.36 16.54 -10.71
C SER A 56 -16.81 17.46 -9.57
N LYS A 57 -17.82 17.05 -8.81
CA LYS A 57 -18.31 17.80 -7.66
C LYS A 57 -17.54 17.41 -6.41
N ALA A 58 -17.15 18.38 -5.64
CA ALA A 58 -16.54 18.24 -4.33
C ALA A 58 -17.11 19.30 -3.37
N PRO A 59 -16.97 19.14 -2.05
CA PRO A 59 -17.46 20.11 -1.09
C PRO A 59 -16.76 21.47 -1.27
N LYS A 60 -17.44 22.55 -0.92
CA LYS A 60 -16.84 23.91 -1.00
C LYS A 60 -15.60 24.06 -0.11
N ARG A 61 -15.53 23.28 0.97
CA ARG A 61 -14.42 23.25 1.92
C ARG A 61 -14.11 21.79 2.29
N PRO A 62 -12.84 21.34 2.17
CA PRO A 62 -12.43 20.05 2.68
C PRO A 62 -12.53 19.98 4.21
N PHE A 63 -12.83 18.80 4.74
CA PHE A 63 -12.66 18.50 6.15
C PHE A 63 -11.17 18.37 6.49
N SER A 64 -10.72 18.97 7.57
CA SER A 64 -9.30 19.05 7.88
C SER A 64 -9.01 18.72 9.34
N SER A 65 -7.74 18.60 9.70
CA SER A 65 -7.30 18.45 11.09
C SER A 65 -7.63 19.65 12.00
N PHE A 66 -8.02 20.80 11.44
CA PHE A 66 -8.61 21.90 12.23
C PHE A 66 -10.04 21.63 12.65
N ASP A 67 -10.76 20.79 11.90
CA ASP A 67 -12.10 20.35 12.26
C ASP A 67 -12.01 19.21 13.28
N SER A 68 -11.19 18.18 13.01
CA SER A 68 -10.90 17.09 13.94
C SER A 68 -9.67 16.30 13.53
N ASN A 69 -8.94 15.76 14.52
CA ASN A 69 -7.90 14.76 14.34
C ASN A 69 -8.41 13.31 14.43
N ASN A 70 -9.72 13.14 14.68
CA ASN A 70 -10.34 11.82 14.77
C ASN A 70 -10.76 11.31 13.38
N PRO A 71 -10.23 10.18 12.88
CA PRO A 71 -10.65 9.64 11.59
C PRO A 71 -12.12 9.23 11.53
N GLU A 72 -12.75 8.90 12.65
CA GLU A 72 -14.18 8.57 12.72
C GLU A 72 -15.04 9.80 12.38
N GLU A 73 -14.60 11.01 12.77
CA GLU A 73 -15.27 12.26 12.40
C GLU A 73 -15.09 12.59 10.90
N LEU A 74 -13.92 12.25 10.32
CA LEU A 74 -13.74 12.32 8.87
C LEU A 74 -14.73 11.38 8.15
N TRP A 75 -14.89 10.14 8.63
CA TRP A 75 -15.84 9.19 8.04
C TRP A 75 -17.30 9.64 8.22
N ASN A 76 -17.65 10.21 9.35
CA ASN A 76 -18.98 10.79 9.59
C ASN A 76 -19.28 11.90 8.57
N TRP A 77 -18.29 12.78 8.32
CA TRP A 77 -18.41 13.82 7.32
C TRP A 77 -18.54 13.26 5.90
N MET A 78 -17.75 12.24 5.55
CA MET A 78 -17.82 11.57 4.24
C MET A 78 -19.17 10.86 4.04
N ASP A 79 -19.71 10.21 5.08
CA ASP A 79 -21.03 9.58 5.06
C ASP A 79 -22.15 10.61 4.87
N GLY A 80 -22.02 11.78 5.48
CA GLY A 80 -22.91 12.92 5.25
C GLY A 80 -22.89 13.39 3.79
N LEU A 81 -21.70 13.58 3.22
CA LEU A 81 -21.55 13.95 1.81
C LEU A 81 -22.15 12.89 0.87
N ARG A 82 -21.96 11.61 1.17
CA ARG A 82 -22.52 10.49 0.40
C ARG A 82 -24.05 10.52 0.41
N SER A 83 -24.66 10.87 1.55
CA SER A 83 -26.12 11.06 1.67
C SER A 83 -26.62 12.22 0.79
N ASP A 84 -25.77 13.20 0.52
CA ASP A 84 -26.04 14.33 -0.40
C ASP A 84 -25.63 14.02 -1.86
N GLY A 85 -25.24 12.79 -2.16
CA GLY A 85 -24.85 12.34 -3.50
C GLY A 85 -23.42 12.67 -3.90
N LEU A 86 -22.55 13.01 -2.96
CA LEU A 86 -21.12 13.23 -3.17
C LEU A 86 -20.33 12.05 -2.60
N ASP A 87 -20.07 11.06 -3.43
CA ASP A 87 -19.32 9.87 -3.01
C ASP A 87 -17.80 10.13 -2.96
N SER A 88 -17.15 9.51 -1.97
CA SER A 88 -15.72 9.67 -1.72
C SER A 88 -15.14 8.43 -1.04
N LEU A 89 -13.83 8.27 -1.12
CA LEU A 89 -13.05 7.31 -0.35
C LEU A 89 -11.82 7.99 0.26
N ALA A 90 -11.32 7.44 1.36
CA ALA A 90 -10.09 7.89 2.01
C ALA A 90 -9.05 6.76 1.97
N ILE A 91 -7.80 7.13 1.71
CA ILE A 91 -6.68 6.20 1.60
C ILE A 91 -5.67 6.52 2.69
N PRO A 92 -5.60 5.73 3.78
CA PRO A 92 -4.50 5.82 4.72
C PRO A 92 -3.17 5.56 4.00
N HIS A 93 -2.17 6.39 4.29
CA HIS A 93 -0.85 6.21 3.73
C HIS A 93 0.24 6.36 4.80
N ASN A 94 1.42 5.79 4.56
CA ASN A 94 2.49 5.68 5.54
C ASN A 94 2.09 5.03 6.88
N PRO A 95 1.39 3.91 6.92
CA PRO A 95 1.08 3.27 8.21
C PRO A 95 2.33 2.91 9.01
N ASN A 96 3.46 2.58 8.36
CA ASN A 96 4.76 2.30 9.02
C ASN A 96 5.21 3.43 9.96
N GLY A 97 4.93 4.68 9.61
CA GLY A 97 5.25 5.86 10.42
C GLY A 97 4.17 6.28 11.42
N SER A 98 3.11 5.49 11.57
CA SER A 98 1.92 5.86 12.38
C SER A 98 2.04 5.53 13.86
N ASN A 99 3.14 4.91 14.29
CA ASN A 99 3.31 4.48 15.69
C ASN A 99 2.14 3.63 16.20
N GLY A 100 1.67 2.68 15.40
CA GLY A 100 0.59 1.76 15.75
C GLY A 100 -0.84 2.30 15.57
N GLN A 101 -1.01 3.53 15.08
CA GLN A 101 -2.34 4.15 15.09
C GLN A 101 -3.27 3.69 13.95
N VAL A 102 -2.73 3.18 12.84
CA VAL A 102 -3.58 2.82 11.68
C VAL A 102 -4.31 1.50 11.89
N PHE A 103 -3.65 0.50 12.49
CA PHE A 103 -4.24 -0.84 12.71
C PHE A 103 -4.40 -1.19 14.18
N LYS A 104 -4.79 -0.21 15.02
CA LYS A 104 -5.12 -0.45 16.44
C LYS A 104 -6.48 -1.12 16.59
N LYS A 105 -6.67 -1.87 17.70
CA LYS A 105 -7.93 -2.57 18.03
C LYS A 105 -8.94 -1.73 18.81
N TYR A 106 -8.73 -0.42 18.88
CA TYR A 106 -9.55 0.52 19.65
C TYR A 106 -9.97 1.70 18.79
N LYS A 107 -11.16 2.24 19.07
CA LYS A 107 -11.65 3.50 18.51
C LYS A 107 -10.79 4.68 18.96
N PHE A 108 -11.04 5.86 18.42
CA PHE A 108 -10.29 7.07 18.80
C PHE A 108 -10.46 7.44 20.27
N ASP A 109 -11.63 7.18 20.82
CA ASP A 109 -11.98 7.42 22.24
C ASP A 109 -11.43 6.35 23.22
N GLY A 110 -10.73 5.34 22.72
CA GLY A 110 -10.16 4.23 23.49
C GLY A 110 -11.10 3.05 23.73
N ASN A 111 -12.37 3.13 23.31
CA ASN A 111 -13.28 2.02 23.37
C ASN A 111 -12.89 0.90 22.37
N PRO A 112 -13.21 -0.36 22.65
CA PRO A 112 -13.00 -1.43 21.69
C PRO A 112 -13.74 -1.19 20.37
N ILE A 113 -13.13 -1.57 19.24
CA ILE A 113 -13.78 -1.60 17.93
C ILE A 113 -15.00 -2.53 17.99
N ASP A 114 -16.06 -2.17 17.29
CA ASP A 114 -17.30 -2.93 17.14
C ASP A 114 -17.70 -3.09 15.66
N LYS A 115 -18.80 -3.78 15.39
CA LYS A 115 -19.31 -4.02 14.03
C LYS A 115 -19.63 -2.73 13.29
N ASP A 116 -20.19 -1.74 13.97
CA ASP A 116 -20.57 -0.47 13.32
C ASP A 116 -19.33 0.30 12.85
N TYR A 117 -18.30 0.37 13.69
CA TYR A 117 -16.99 0.92 13.32
C TYR A 117 -16.41 0.18 12.12
N SER A 118 -16.43 -1.17 12.15
CA SER A 118 -15.87 -1.99 11.09
C SER A 118 -16.56 -1.73 9.76
N VAL A 119 -17.87 -1.67 9.72
CA VAL A 119 -18.66 -1.35 8.53
C VAL A 119 -18.39 0.07 8.04
N GLN A 120 -18.37 1.05 8.94
CA GLN A 120 -18.10 2.44 8.58
C GLN A 120 -16.70 2.62 8.00
N ARG A 121 -15.70 2.03 8.65
CA ARG A 121 -14.31 2.10 8.16
C ARG A 121 -14.16 1.48 6.77
N MET A 122 -14.65 0.27 6.57
CA MET A 122 -14.54 -0.41 5.27
C MET A 122 -15.25 0.32 4.14
N ARG A 123 -16.37 1.02 4.43
CA ARG A 123 -17.06 1.87 3.45
C ARG A 123 -16.24 3.10 3.06
N ASN A 124 -15.50 3.69 4.00
CA ASN A 124 -14.76 4.93 3.79
C ASN A 124 -13.28 4.73 3.47
N GLU A 125 -12.65 3.66 4.00
CA GLU A 125 -11.23 3.31 3.79
C GLU A 125 -11.10 1.89 3.19
N PRO A 126 -11.58 1.64 1.95
CA PRO A 126 -11.54 0.30 1.36
C PRO A 126 -10.12 -0.13 0.96
N ILE A 127 -9.19 0.80 0.79
CA ILE A 127 -7.81 0.55 0.36
C ILE A 127 -6.82 1.30 1.25
N VAL A 128 -5.58 0.83 1.25
CA VAL A 128 -4.45 1.42 1.98
C VAL A 128 -3.21 1.43 1.09
N GLU A 129 -2.35 2.42 1.27
CA GLU A 129 -1.03 2.44 0.65
C GLU A 129 -0.07 1.54 1.44
N ILE A 130 0.61 0.62 0.75
CA ILE A 130 1.56 -0.31 1.38
C ILE A 130 3.02 0.00 1.10
N THR A 131 3.33 0.90 0.17
CA THR A 131 4.70 1.32 -0.15
C THR A 131 4.72 2.70 -0.76
N GLN A 132 5.72 3.48 -0.39
CA GLN A 132 6.03 4.79 -0.93
C GLN A 132 7.49 5.16 -0.65
N ILE A 133 7.94 6.34 -1.07
CA ILE A 133 9.34 6.79 -0.86
C ILE A 133 9.79 6.80 0.60
N LYS A 134 8.89 6.84 1.57
CA LYS A 134 9.18 6.76 3.02
C LYS A 134 9.12 5.32 3.54
N GLY A 135 9.34 4.36 2.68
CA GLY A 135 9.48 2.94 2.98
C GLY A 135 8.21 2.13 2.84
N THR A 136 8.38 0.83 3.07
CA THR A 136 7.29 -0.15 3.04
C THR A 136 6.43 -0.09 4.29
N SER A 137 5.14 -0.34 4.11
CA SER A 137 4.18 -0.62 5.17
C SER A 137 3.57 -2.02 5.06
N GLU A 138 4.14 -2.89 4.23
CA GLU A 138 3.64 -4.24 4.00
C GLU A 138 3.81 -5.11 5.26
N THR A 139 5.04 -5.34 5.67
CA THR A 139 5.37 -6.06 6.91
C THR A 139 6.69 -5.58 7.52
N HIS A 140 7.06 -6.15 8.67
CA HIS A 140 8.27 -5.82 9.41
C HIS A 140 8.92 -7.10 9.99
N PRO A 141 10.26 -7.22 10.08
CA PRO A 141 10.94 -8.42 10.60
C PRO A 141 10.48 -8.88 12.00
N ARG A 142 10.07 -7.94 12.87
CA ARG A 142 9.51 -8.27 14.20
C ARG A 142 8.11 -8.87 14.14
N LEU A 143 7.37 -8.65 13.06
CA LEU A 143 5.99 -9.13 12.86
C LEU A 143 5.95 -10.39 12.00
N SER A 144 6.89 -10.52 11.06
CA SER A 144 7.03 -11.65 10.13
C SER A 144 8.47 -12.21 10.20
N PRO A 145 8.87 -12.84 11.31
CA PRO A 145 10.28 -13.24 11.52
C PRO A 145 10.73 -14.37 10.58
N ASN A 146 9.81 -15.09 9.99
CA ASN A 146 10.09 -16.17 9.04
C ASN A 146 10.15 -15.70 7.58
N ASP A 147 9.83 -14.43 7.33
CA ASP A 147 9.90 -13.83 6.01
C ASP A 147 11.27 -13.17 5.80
N LYS A 148 12.11 -13.77 4.97
CA LYS A 148 13.45 -13.25 4.69
C LYS A 148 13.44 -11.89 3.95
N TRP A 149 12.30 -11.48 3.40
CA TRP A 149 12.11 -10.22 2.69
C TRP A 149 11.41 -9.15 3.54
N ALA A 150 11.04 -9.48 4.78
CA ALA A 150 10.35 -8.55 5.68
C ALA A 150 11.14 -7.27 6.01
N ASN A 151 12.44 -7.24 5.72
CA ASN A 151 13.29 -6.07 5.94
C ASN A 151 13.47 -5.19 4.70
N PHE A 152 12.72 -5.46 3.61
CA PHE A 152 12.79 -4.66 2.39
C PHE A 152 12.28 -3.24 2.63
N GLU A 153 13.09 -2.24 2.33
CA GLU A 153 12.78 -0.80 2.43
C GLU A 153 12.12 -0.36 3.75
N ILE A 154 12.59 -0.88 4.88
CA ILE A 154 12.09 -0.50 6.19
C ILE A 154 12.56 0.90 6.58
N VAL A 155 11.60 1.79 6.87
CA VAL A 155 11.84 3.10 7.48
C VAL A 155 11.17 3.12 8.86
N ASN A 156 11.97 3.14 9.92
CA ASN A 156 11.53 2.95 11.31
C ASN A 156 11.18 4.25 12.05
N SER A 157 11.17 5.38 11.39
CA SER A 157 10.91 6.65 12.05
C SER A 157 9.42 7.01 12.07
N ARG A 158 8.99 7.66 13.16
CA ARG A 158 7.65 8.24 13.23
C ARG A 158 7.49 9.36 12.23
N LYS A 159 6.38 9.36 11.52
CA LYS A 159 6.02 10.50 10.68
C LYS A 159 5.83 11.74 11.55
N GLY A 160 6.48 12.83 11.17
CA GLY A 160 6.45 14.10 11.93
C GLY A 160 7.44 14.21 13.09
N LYS A 161 8.08 13.11 13.51
CA LYS A 161 9.14 13.10 14.53
C LYS A 161 10.20 12.06 14.16
N ARG A 162 11.04 12.39 13.20
CA ARG A 162 12.03 11.48 12.61
C ARG A 162 13.06 10.91 13.57
N THR A 163 13.31 11.59 14.68
CA THR A 163 14.20 11.13 15.75
C THR A 163 13.57 10.08 16.66
N ALA A 164 12.28 9.82 16.52
CA ALA A 164 11.54 8.85 17.31
C ALA A 164 11.27 7.59 16.52
N TYR A 165 11.43 6.43 17.15
CA TYR A 165 11.10 5.13 16.59
C TYR A 165 9.59 4.94 16.49
N SER A 166 9.11 4.40 15.35
CA SER A 166 7.72 4.02 15.16
C SER A 166 7.49 2.60 15.64
N GLU A 167 6.52 2.37 16.52
CA GLU A 167 6.18 1.02 16.96
C GLU A 167 5.62 0.20 15.80
N PRO A 168 6.18 -0.99 15.51
CA PRO A 168 5.67 -1.84 14.43
C PRO A 168 4.27 -2.39 14.68
N ASP A 169 3.91 -2.69 15.94
CA ASP A 169 2.57 -3.20 16.26
C ASP A 169 1.49 -2.17 15.90
N GLY A 170 0.59 -2.56 15.00
CA GLY A 170 -0.46 -1.68 14.48
C GLY A 170 -0.03 -0.71 13.37
N SER A 171 1.20 -0.85 12.86
CA SER A 171 1.77 0.01 11.81
C SER A 171 1.92 -0.68 10.45
N TYR A 172 1.72 -1.98 10.36
CA TYR A 172 1.95 -2.74 9.13
C TYR A 172 0.71 -3.49 8.66
N VAL A 173 0.51 -3.49 7.37
CA VAL A 173 -0.72 -3.96 6.71
C VAL A 173 -0.96 -5.44 6.92
N ARG A 174 0.07 -6.30 6.78
CA ARG A 174 -0.08 -7.74 6.94
C ARG A 174 -0.57 -8.10 8.34
N GLN A 175 -0.03 -7.42 9.37
CA GLN A 175 -0.54 -7.55 10.74
C GLN A 175 -1.94 -6.95 10.88
N GLY A 176 -2.26 -5.86 10.16
CA GLY A 176 -3.61 -5.30 10.11
C GLY A 176 -4.65 -6.34 9.67
N LEU A 177 -4.37 -7.08 8.58
CA LEU A 177 -5.23 -8.17 8.12
C LEU A 177 -5.40 -9.26 9.19
N GLN A 178 -4.30 -9.67 9.83
CA GLN A 178 -4.33 -10.64 10.93
C GLN A 178 -5.20 -10.14 12.09
N LYS A 179 -5.02 -8.88 12.52
CA LYS A 179 -5.88 -8.26 13.55
C LYS A 179 -7.35 -8.22 13.15
N GLY A 180 -7.62 -8.04 11.84
CA GLY A 180 -8.96 -8.10 11.29
C GLY A 180 -9.63 -9.46 11.48
N LEU A 181 -8.91 -10.56 11.18
CA LEU A 181 -9.41 -11.91 11.43
C LEU A 181 -9.69 -12.16 12.92
N ALA A 182 -8.78 -11.72 13.80
CA ALA A 182 -8.99 -11.86 15.25
C ALA A 182 -10.23 -11.08 15.74
N LEU A 183 -10.47 -9.87 15.22
CA LEU A 183 -11.67 -9.09 15.54
C LEU A 183 -12.95 -9.74 15.00
N GLU A 184 -12.90 -10.35 13.82
CA GLU A 184 -14.01 -11.08 13.21
C GLU A 184 -14.36 -12.31 14.04
N HIS A 185 -13.36 -13.07 14.48
CA HIS A 185 -13.52 -14.21 15.40
C HIS A 185 -14.12 -13.77 16.76
N GLU A 186 -13.77 -12.57 17.24
CA GLU A 186 -14.36 -11.96 18.45
C GLU A 186 -15.78 -11.38 18.21
N GLU A 187 -16.39 -11.61 17.06
CA GLU A 187 -17.70 -11.08 16.63
C GLU A 187 -17.79 -9.54 16.59
N ARG A 188 -16.66 -8.85 16.48
CA ARG A 188 -16.54 -7.38 16.46
C ARG A 188 -16.53 -6.80 15.03
N GLY A 189 -16.65 -7.67 14.01
CA GLY A 189 -16.48 -7.34 12.61
C GLY A 189 -15.01 -7.17 12.23
N ASN A 190 -14.73 -7.03 10.92
CA ASN A 190 -13.37 -6.90 10.40
C ASN A 190 -13.19 -5.53 9.71
N PRO A 191 -12.53 -4.55 10.37
CA PRO A 191 -12.30 -3.24 9.79
C PRO A 191 -11.08 -3.18 8.87
N PHE A 192 -10.46 -4.32 8.56
CA PHE A 192 -9.21 -4.43 7.83
C PHE A 192 -9.27 -5.37 6.62
N LYS A 193 -10.45 -5.63 6.04
CA LYS A 193 -10.61 -6.33 4.74
C LYS A 193 -10.24 -5.38 3.57
N ILE A 194 -9.07 -4.80 3.62
CA ILE A 194 -8.60 -3.71 2.75
C ILE A 194 -7.85 -4.21 1.52
N GLY A 195 -7.97 -3.47 0.42
CA GLY A 195 -7.12 -3.60 -0.76
C GLY A 195 -5.86 -2.74 -0.66
N PHE A 196 -4.95 -2.86 -1.64
CA PHE A 196 -3.63 -2.23 -1.58
C PHE A 196 -3.35 -1.37 -2.79
N ILE A 197 -2.65 -0.26 -2.57
CA ILE A 197 -1.97 0.52 -3.60
C ILE A 197 -0.54 0.84 -3.14
N GLY A 198 0.32 1.20 -4.09
CA GLY A 198 1.56 1.90 -3.82
C GLY A 198 1.48 3.32 -4.35
N SER A 199 2.31 4.22 -3.88
CA SER A 199 2.43 5.56 -4.42
C SER A 199 3.80 6.18 -4.14
N THR A 200 4.04 7.40 -4.57
CA THR A 200 5.30 8.09 -4.35
C THR A 200 5.26 9.06 -3.18
N ASP A 201 4.10 9.56 -2.83
CA ASP A 201 3.93 10.66 -1.86
C ASP A 201 4.73 11.92 -2.25
N THR A 202 4.98 12.12 -3.54
CA THR A 202 5.63 13.32 -4.02
C THR A 202 4.67 14.51 -3.96
N HIS A 203 5.18 15.67 -3.48
CA HIS A 203 4.37 16.88 -3.28
C HIS A 203 4.61 17.93 -4.38
N ASN A 204 5.17 17.54 -5.50
CA ASN A 204 5.54 18.41 -6.60
C ASN A 204 4.80 18.16 -7.92
N GLY A 205 3.84 17.21 -7.90
CA GLY A 205 3.10 16.79 -9.10
C GLY A 205 3.92 15.99 -10.12
N ALA A 206 5.20 15.74 -9.88
CA ALA A 206 6.05 14.92 -10.72
C ALA A 206 6.05 13.46 -10.19
N TYR A 207 5.81 12.52 -11.10
CA TYR A 207 5.96 11.12 -10.84
C TYR A 207 7.27 10.61 -11.42
N ILE A 208 8.11 10.02 -10.56
CA ILE A 208 9.39 9.43 -10.96
C ILE A 208 9.42 7.99 -10.41
N PHE A 209 9.58 7.03 -11.30
CA PHE A 209 9.69 5.60 -10.99
C PHE A 209 11.11 5.05 -11.20
N ASP A 210 12.02 5.88 -11.71
CA ASP A 210 13.43 5.55 -11.88
C ASP A 210 14.23 6.21 -10.76
N GLU A 211 14.96 5.41 -9.99
CA GLU A 211 15.76 5.90 -8.86
C GLU A 211 16.86 6.86 -9.30
N SER A 212 17.38 6.70 -10.52
CA SER A 212 18.40 7.61 -11.06
C SER A 212 17.86 9.04 -11.22
N ASP A 213 16.56 9.20 -11.40
CA ASP A 213 15.89 10.48 -11.60
C ASP A 213 15.15 11.00 -10.34
N ASN A 214 15.32 10.32 -9.18
CA ASN A 214 14.61 10.69 -7.96
C ASN A 214 14.99 12.08 -7.47
N VAL A 215 14.00 12.97 -7.43
CA VAL A 215 14.14 14.37 -6.99
C VAL A 215 13.60 14.62 -5.57
N GLY A 216 13.23 13.57 -4.85
CA GLY A 216 12.70 13.65 -3.48
C GLY A 216 11.21 14.01 -3.40
N THR A 217 10.73 14.23 -2.18
CA THR A 217 9.30 14.35 -1.85
C THR A 217 8.68 15.67 -2.29
N ALA A 218 9.41 16.77 -2.22
CA ALA A 218 8.93 18.10 -2.55
C ALA A 218 10.02 18.90 -3.26
N ALA A 219 9.63 19.91 -4.05
CA ALA A 219 10.56 20.76 -4.79
C ALA A 219 11.61 21.42 -3.89
N ILE A 220 11.23 21.84 -2.70
CA ILE A 220 12.15 22.38 -1.68
C ILE A 220 13.23 21.39 -1.24
N LEU A 221 12.93 20.10 -1.28
CA LEU A 221 13.86 19.01 -0.91
C LEU A 221 14.73 18.57 -2.09
N THR A 222 14.63 19.22 -3.23
CA THR A 222 15.43 18.90 -4.42
C THR A 222 16.73 19.70 -4.51
N SER A 223 16.94 20.69 -3.63
CA SER A 223 18.19 21.44 -3.64
C SER A 223 19.38 20.52 -3.32
N PRO A 224 20.55 20.74 -3.93
CA PRO A 224 21.73 19.91 -3.73
C PRO A 224 22.16 19.81 -2.26
N GLU A 225 21.98 20.88 -1.48
CA GLU A 225 22.30 20.93 -0.04
C GLU A 225 21.38 19.99 0.74
N VAL A 226 20.07 20.03 0.45
CA VAL A 226 19.08 19.19 1.15
C VAL A 226 19.24 17.73 0.78
N ARG A 227 19.66 17.41 -0.44
CA ARG A 227 19.96 16.04 -0.89
C ARG A 227 21.31 15.51 -0.37
N GLY A 228 22.12 16.35 0.26
CA GLY A 228 23.45 15.96 0.72
C GLY A 228 24.47 15.81 -0.41
N SER A 229 24.19 16.34 -1.63
CA SER A 229 25.14 16.30 -2.75
C SER A 229 26.25 17.33 -2.63
N ILE A 230 26.02 18.41 -1.88
CA ILE A 230 27.00 19.43 -1.53
C ILE A 230 26.87 19.78 -0.05
N PRO A 231 27.90 20.36 0.57
CA PRO A 231 27.85 20.78 1.98
C PRO A 231 26.76 21.84 2.21
N ILE A 232 26.18 21.79 3.40
CA ILE A 232 25.25 22.84 3.87
C ILE A 232 26.06 24.13 4.04
N PRO A 233 25.58 25.28 3.50
CA PRO A 233 26.27 26.54 3.64
C PRO A 233 26.47 26.94 5.12
N ASN A 234 27.65 27.41 5.47
CA ASN A 234 28.01 27.75 6.85
C ASN A 234 27.06 28.79 7.49
N GLU A 235 26.51 29.69 6.70
CA GLU A 235 25.55 30.69 7.17
C GLU A 235 24.19 30.10 7.60
N THR A 236 23.87 28.89 7.16
CA THR A 236 22.63 28.18 7.54
C THR A 236 22.85 27.14 8.63
N LEU A 237 24.11 26.80 8.95
CA LEU A 237 24.48 25.83 9.97
C LEU A 237 24.31 26.40 11.38
N THR A 238 23.24 26.01 12.07
CA THR A 238 23.09 26.23 13.51
C THR A 238 23.64 25.05 14.30
N GLU A 239 23.93 25.23 15.58
CA GLU A 239 24.35 24.11 16.45
C GLU A 239 23.28 23.02 16.55
N ASP A 240 22.00 23.38 16.52
CA ASP A 240 20.89 22.40 16.49
C ASP A 240 20.89 21.57 15.21
N ILE A 241 21.22 22.19 14.06
CA ILE A 241 21.35 21.49 12.78
C ILE A 241 22.53 20.54 12.83
N LYS A 242 23.72 20.99 13.26
CA LYS A 242 24.93 20.16 13.36
C LYS A 242 24.75 18.94 14.28
N ASN A 243 24.01 19.10 15.37
CA ASN A 243 23.74 18.03 16.34
C ASN A 243 22.55 17.15 15.94
N SER A 244 21.95 17.37 14.78
CA SER A 244 20.87 16.54 14.25
C SER A 244 21.42 15.20 13.76
N ASN A 245 20.71 14.09 14.07
CA ASN A 245 21.04 12.75 13.56
C ASN A 245 20.93 12.61 12.02
N PHE A 246 20.52 13.68 11.34
CA PHE A 246 20.36 13.75 9.88
C PHE A 246 21.50 14.50 9.20
N ILE A 247 22.52 14.88 9.94
CA ILE A 247 23.68 15.60 9.43
C ILE A 247 24.91 14.70 9.60
N ALA A 248 25.62 14.49 8.50
CA ALA A 248 26.91 13.85 8.47
C ALA A 248 28.01 14.93 8.44
N GLU A 249 28.98 14.85 9.31
CA GLU A 249 30.20 15.67 9.27
C GLU A 249 31.23 14.91 8.44
N GLU A 250 31.67 15.52 7.34
CA GLU A 250 32.70 15.01 6.43
C GLU A 250 33.86 16.00 6.34
N GLU A 251 34.97 15.58 5.75
CA GLU A 251 36.18 16.39 5.63
C GLU A 251 35.94 17.74 4.90
N GLN A 252 34.93 17.81 4.05
CA GLN A 252 34.58 18.99 3.25
C GLN A 252 33.43 19.84 3.85
N GLY A 253 32.88 19.45 5.00
CA GLY A 253 31.81 20.15 5.69
C GLY A 253 30.66 19.26 6.18
N PHE A 254 29.54 19.90 6.50
CA PHE A 254 28.36 19.23 6.99
C PHE A 254 27.37 18.95 5.85
N TYR A 255 26.93 17.70 5.73
CA TYR A 255 26.02 17.24 4.67
C TYR A 255 24.70 16.79 5.27
N SER A 256 23.61 17.11 4.60
CA SER A 256 22.31 16.51 4.90
C SER A 256 22.31 15.04 4.49
N GLY A 257 22.20 14.13 5.43
CA GLY A 257 22.24 12.68 5.17
C GLY A 257 20.93 11.95 5.46
N GLY A 258 19.95 12.65 6.05
CA GLY A 258 18.88 11.96 6.76
C GLY A 258 17.70 11.49 5.92
N GLU A 259 17.27 12.24 4.91
CA GLU A 259 16.04 11.92 4.19
C GLU A 259 16.24 11.20 2.87
N THR A 260 17.32 11.50 2.17
CA THR A 260 17.54 11.03 0.81
C THR A 260 18.17 9.65 0.74
N ILE A 261 18.93 9.25 1.77
CA ILE A 261 19.60 7.93 1.81
C ILE A 261 18.59 6.82 2.16
N SER A 262 17.56 7.12 2.93
CA SER A 262 16.54 6.16 3.35
C SER A 262 15.26 6.14 2.51
N ASN A 263 15.12 7.07 1.56
CA ASN A 263 13.94 7.17 0.71
C ASN A 263 14.17 6.37 -0.58
N SER A 264 13.19 5.55 -0.94
CA SER A 264 13.13 4.88 -2.25
C SER A 264 12.43 5.76 -3.30
N VAL A 265 12.36 5.28 -4.53
CA VAL A 265 11.55 5.90 -5.59
C VAL A 265 10.07 5.89 -5.23
N GLY A 266 9.67 4.94 -4.42
CA GLY A 266 8.30 4.72 -4.02
C GLY A 266 7.58 3.70 -4.87
N GLY A 267 6.27 3.60 -4.65
CA GLY A 267 5.42 2.61 -5.26
C GLY A 267 4.57 3.12 -6.40
N LEU A 268 3.86 2.19 -7.02
CA LEU A 268 2.83 2.42 -8.02
C LEU A 268 1.49 1.88 -7.54
N ALA A 269 0.44 2.66 -7.76
CA ALA A 269 -0.93 2.19 -7.71
C ALA A 269 -1.29 1.53 -9.04
N ALA A 270 -1.82 0.32 -8.98
CA ALA A 270 -2.40 -0.36 -10.13
C ALA A 270 -3.87 -0.70 -9.85
N VAL A 271 -4.71 -0.57 -10.88
CA VAL A 271 -6.14 -0.82 -10.78
C VAL A 271 -6.63 -1.52 -12.05
N TRP A 272 -7.51 -2.51 -11.89
CA TRP A 272 -8.21 -3.13 -12.99
C TRP A 272 -9.59 -2.51 -13.13
N ALA A 273 -9.73 -1.60 -14.08
CA ALA A 273 -10.97 -0.90 -14.36
C ALA A 273 -11.48 -1.21 -15.77
N LYS A 274 -12.79 -1.17 -15.98
CA LYS A 274 -13.42 -1.44 -17.29
C LYS A 274 -13.06 -0.39 -18.34
N ALA A 275 -12.79 0.84 -17.90
CA ALA A 275 -12.41 1.96 -18.75
C ALA A 275 -11.56 2.95 -17.98
N ASN A 276 -10.74 3.75 -18.69
CA ASN A 276 -10.00 4.85 -18.10
C ASN A 276 -10.92 6.06 -17.92
N THR A 277 -11.81 5.99 -16.94
CA THR A 277 -12.76 7.05 -16.57
C THR A 277 -12.87 7.13 -15.06
N ARG A 278 -13.27 8.28 -14.51
CA ARG A 278 -13.47 8.47 -13.06
C ARG A 278 -14.38 7.40 -12.46
N ASP A 279 -15.54 7.17 -13.06
CA ASP A 279 -16.50 6.19 -12.54
C ASP A 279 -15.92 4.79 -12.49
N SER A 280 -15.31 4.31 -13.59
CA SER A 280 -14.75 2.96 -13.64
C SER A 280 -13.55 2.78 -12.72
N ILE A 281 -12.67 3.78 -12.62
CA ILE A 281 -11.50 3.73 -11.72
C ILE A 281 -11.96 3.80 -10.26
N PHE A 282 -12.89 4.71 -9.93
CA PHE A 282 -13.40 4.84 -8.56
C PHE A 282 -14.14 3.56 -8.11
N GLU A 283 -14.94 2.95 -9.01
CA GLU A 283 -15.58 1.66 -8.75
C GLU A 283 -14.55 0.57 -8.44
N ALA A 284 -13.49 0.46 -9.25
CA ALA A 284 -12.43 -0.52 -9.05
C ALA A 284 -11.64 -0.28 -7.75
N LEU A 285 -11.36 0.98 -7.39
CA LEU A 285 -10.77 1.34 -6.09
C LEU A 285 -11.68 0.94 -4.93
N SER A 286 -12.98 1.23 -5.02
CA SER A 286 -13.98 0.89 -4.00
C SER A 286 -14.15 -0.62 -3.84
N ASN A 287 -14.08 -1.37 -4.94
CA ASN A 287 -14.13 -2.83 -4.98
C ASN A 287 -12.78 -3.49 -4.64
N LYS A 288 -11.73 -2.70 -4.40
CA LYS A 288 -10.39 -3.18 -4.05
C LYS A 288 -9.74 -4.03 -5.16
N GLU A 289 -10.15 -3.85 -6.41
CA GLU A 289 -9.54 -4.52 -7.56
C GLU A 289 -8.23 -3.81 -7.94
N THR A 290 -7.33 -3.77 -6.97
CA THR A 290 -6.10 -2.98 -6.95
C THR A 290 -4.93 -3.81 -6.46
N TYR A 291 -3.72 -3.40 -6.86
CA TYR A 291 -2.49 -3.92 -6.29
C TYR A 291 -1.40 -2.83 -6.27
N ALA A 292 -0.37 -3.06 -5.50
CA ALA A 292 0.79 -2.20 -5.37
C ALA A 292 2.02 -2.82 -6.02
N THR A 293 2.94 -1.98 -6.50
CA THR A 293 4.31 -2.37 -6.80
C THR A 293 5.28 -1.41 -6.12
N SER A 294 6.52 -1.84 -5.92
CA SER A 294 7.61 -0.99 -5.42
C SER A 294 8.36 -0.27 -6.56
N GLY A 295 7.60 0.28 -7.53
CA GLY A 295 8.13 1.11 -8.63
C GLY A 295 8.08 0.46 -10.01
N THR A 296 8.13 -0.86 -10.11
CA THR A 296 8.08 -1.57 -11.40
C THR A 296 6.65 -1.68 -11.94
N ARG A 297 6.49 -1.71 -13.27
CA ARG A 297 5.17 -1.84 -13.91
C ARG A 297 4.78 -3.30 -14.17
N ILE A 298 4.94 -4.14 -13.17
CA ILE A 298 4.45 -5.51 -13.18
C ILE A 298 2.94 -5.50 -13.38
N ARG A 299 2.43 -6.40 -14.25
CA ARG A 299 0.99 -6.64 -14.38
C ARG A 299 0.65 -7.91 -13.61
N LEU A 300 -0.32 -7.80 -12.71
CA LEU A 300 -0.75 -8.89 -11.85
C LEU A 300 -2.24 -9.14 -11.97
N ARG A 301 -2.63 -10.39 -12.16
CA ARG A 301 -3.98 -10.90 -11.99
C ARG A 301 -3.98 -11.90 -10.85
N PHE A 302 -4.92 -11.77 -9.93
CA PHE A 302 -5.12 -12.68 -8.82
C PHE A 302 -6.60 -12.95 -8.61
N PHE A 303 -7.01 -14.19 -8.78
CA PHE A 303 -8.40 -14.65 -8.66
C PHE A 303 -8.48 -15.85 -7.75
N ALA A 304 -9.62 -16.00 -7.08
CA ALA A 304 -9.95 -17.16 -6.27
C ALA A 304 -11.32 -17.74 -6.68
N GLY A 305 -11.49 -19.04 -6.59
CA GLY A 305 -12.74 -19.72 -6.89
C GLY A 305 -12.74 -21.19 -6.51
N GLU A 306 -13.87 -21.86 -6.69
CA GLU A 306 -14.01 -23.28 -6.32
C GLU A 306 -13.45 -24.25 -7.37
N ASN A 307 -13.41 -23.88 -8.65
CA ASN A 307 -13.12 -24.79 -9.77
C ASN A 307 -12.24 -24.14 -10.85
N LEU A 308 -11.31 -23.26 -10.49
CA LEU A 308 -10.47 -22.55 -11.47
C LEU A 308 -9.44 -23.45 -12.14
N THR A 309 -9.19 -24.66 -11.63
CA THR A 309 -8.27 -25.66 -12.20
C THR A 309 -8.66 -26.12 -13.60
N ASN A 310 -9.92 -25.93 -14.00
CA ASN A 310 -10.43 -26.34 -15.31
C ASN A 310 -10.26 -25.27 -16.40
N LEU A 311 -9.74 -24.09 -16.05
CA LEU A 311 -9.56 -22.98 -17.00
C LEU A 311 -8.21 -23.11 -17.72
N ASP A 312 -8.24 -22.90 -19.05
CA ASP A 312 -7.01 -22.91 -19.88
C ASP A 312 -6.53 -21.47 -20.12
N PHE A 313 -5.30 -21.17 -19.74
CA PHE A 313 -4.64 -19.89 -19.97
C PHE A 313 -4.50 -19.50 -21.45
N ASN A 314 -4.64 -20.46 -22.37
CA ASN A 314 -4.58 -20.20 -23.80
C ASN A 314 -5.95 -19.92 -24.44
N ASP A 315 -7.01 -19.98 -23.67
CA ASP A 315 -8.37 -19.67 -24.14
C ASP A 315 -8.50 -18.16 -24.38
N GLU A 316 -8.99 -17.75 -25.55
CA GLU A 316 -9.20 -16.34 -25.88
C GLU A 316 -10.21 -15.66 -24.92
N GLU A 317 -11.15 -16.41 -24.38
CA GLU A 317 -12.14 -15.94 -23.41
C GLU A 317 -11.68 -16.14 -21.94
N PHE A 318 -10.43 -16.51 -21.69
CA PHE A 318 -9.90 -16.85 -20.37
C PHE A 318 -10.25 -15.80 -19.30
N ILE A 319 -10.06 -14.52 -19.61
CA ILE A 319 -10.34 -13.43 -18.65
C ILE A 319 -11.84 -13.35 -18.32
N SER A 320 -12.72 -13.46 -19.31
CA SER A 320 -14.18 -13.46 -19.08
C SER A 320 -14.58 -14.66 -18.21
N LYS A 321 -14.05 -15.84 -18.55
CA LYS A 321 -14.35 -17.09 -17.82
C LYS A 321 -13.85 -17.05 -16.36
N ILE A 322 -12.72 -16.40 -16.07
CA ILE A 322 -12.27 -16.24 -14.68
C ILE A 322 -13.24 -15.37 -13.88
N TYR A 323 -13.70 -14.24 -14.44
CA TYR A 323 -14.67 -13.38 -13.75
C TYR A 323 -16.05 -14.05 -13.55
N GLU A 324 -16.42 -15.00 -14.42
CA GLU A 324 -17.66 -15.77 -14.29
C GLU A 324 -17.56 -16.88 -13.24
N ASN A 325 -16.38 -17.47 -13.03
CA ASN A 325 -16.16 -18.66 -12.19
C ASN A 325 -15.44 -18.37 -10.88
N GLY A 326 -15.02 -17.14 -10.65
CA GLY A 326 -14.27 -16.76 -9.47
C GLY A 326 -14.49 -15.31 -9.07
N VAL A 327 -13.79 -14.89 -8.04
CA VAL A 327 -13.74 -13.52 -7.53
C VAL A 327 -12.35 -12.94 -7.77
N SER A 328 -12.28 -11.66 -8.09
CA SER A 328 -11.02 -10.94 -8.25
C SER A 328 -10.40 -10.55 -6.91
N MET A 329 -9.12 -10.10 -6.95
CA MET A 329 -8.44 -9.53 -5.79
C MET A 329 -9.32 -8.49 -5.08
N GLY A 330 -9.20 -8.40 -3.74
CA GLY A 330 -9.98 -7.52 -2.89
C GLY A 330 -11.37 -8.04 -2.50
N SER A 331 -11.79 -9.17 -3.03
CA SER A 331 -13.11 -9.77 -2.76
C SER A 331 -13.06 -10.84 -1.68
N ASP A 332 -14.23 -11.15 -1.10
CA ASP A 332 -14.44 -12.32 -0.26
C ASP A 332 -14.87 -13.50 -1.13
N LEU A 333 -14.23 -14.65 -0.98
CA LEU A 333 -14.65 -15.91 -1.58
C LEU A 333 -15.51 -16.70 -0.59
N ILE A 334 -16.75 -17.00 -0.98
CA ILE A 334 -17.66 -17.85 -0.20
C ILE A 334 -17.72 -19.21 -0.90
N LEU A 335 -17.23 -20.25 -0.23
CA LEU A 335 -17.23 -21.61 -0.78
C LEU A 335 -18.54 -22.35 -0.50
N SER A 336 -18.99 -23.12 -1.46
CA SER A 336 -20.17 -23.98 -1.32
C SER A 336 -19.78 -25.37 -0.78
N GLY A 337 -19.86 -25.55 0.54
CA GLY A 337 -19.54 -26.83 1.22
C GLY A 337 -18.04 -27.07 1.40
N PRO A 338 -17.57 -28.33 1.52
CA PRO A 338 -16.21 -28.68 1.92
C PRO A 338 -15.19 -28.63 0.77
N LYS A 339 -15.38 -27.69 -0.16
CA LYS A 339 -14.46 -27.50 -1.28
C LYS A 339 -13.24 -26.70 -0.86
N LYS A 340 -12.12 -26.92 -1.55
CA LYS A 340 -10.89 -26.17 -1.37
C LYS A 340 -10.85 -24.99 -2.34
N PRO A 341 -10.36 -23.83 -1.90
CA PRO A 341 -10.17 -22.70 -2.80
C PRO A 341 -9.06 -22.99 -3.81
N SER A 342 -9.30 -22.64 -5.07
CA SER A 342 -8.31 -22.60 -6.12
C SER A 342 -8.02 -21.16 -6.50
N PHE A 343 -6.76 -20.88 -6.82
CA PHE A 343 -6.28 -19.55 -7.12
C PHE A 343 -5.60 -19.51 -8.48
N ILE A 344 -5.92 -18.50 -9.28
CA ILE A 344 -5.19 -18.17 -10.49
C ILE A 344 -4.33 -16.95 -10.19
N ILE A 345 -3.03 -17.09 -10.39
CA ILE A 345 -2.06 -16.02 -10.27
C ILE A 345 -1.32 -15.90 -11.61
N TRP A 346 -1.35 -14.70 -12.16
CA TRP A 346 -0.70 -14.43 -13.44
C TRP A 346 0.03 -13.08 -13.37
N ALA A 347 1.36 -13.14 -13.42
CA ALA A 347 2.25 -12.00 -13.37
C ALA A 347 3.04 -11.86 -14.68
N GLN A 348 3.12 -10.64 -15.21
CA GLN A 348 3.98 -10.26 -16.31
C GLN A 348 4.98 -9.20 -15.84
N ARG A 349 6.25 -9.36 -16.17
CA ARG A 349 7.29 -8.41 -15.77
C ARG A 349 7.11 -7.05 -16.43
N ASP A 350 7.67 -6.03 -15.83
CA ASP A 350 8.01 -4.80 -16.51
C ASP A 350 9.18 -5.06 -17.46
N LYS A 351 9.01 -4.74 -18.75
CA LYS A 351 10.08 -4.96 -19.77
C LYS A 351 11.37 -4.19 -19.49
N ASN A 352 11.30 -3.12 -18.71
CA ASN A 352 12.43 -2.24 -18.37
C ASN A 352 13.04 -2.59 -17.01
N SER A 353 12.50 -3.58 -16.29
CA SER A 353 12.97 -4.00 -14.97
C SER A 353 13.46 -5.43 -14.96
N ALA A 354 13.98 -5.89 -13.82
CA ALA A 354 14.45 -7.26 -13.64
C ALA A 354 13.36 -8.30 -13.95
N PRO A 355 13.74 -9.49 -14.44
CA PRO A 355 12.80 -10.60 -14.65
C PRO A 355 12.17 -11.09 -13.35
N LEU A 356 11.01 -11.75 -13.46
CA LEU A 356 10.31 -12.34 -12.33
C LEU A 356 11.07 -13.56 -11.80
N GLN A 357 11.25 -13.62 -10.48
CA GLN A 357 11.89 -14.74 -9.81
C GLN A 357 10.87 -15.80 -9.38
N ARG A 358 9.80 -15.38 -8.70
CA ARG A 358 8.77 -16.26 -8.16
C ARG A 358 7.45 -15.54 -7.90
N ILE A 359 6.40 -16.34 -7.76
CA ILE A 359 5.14 -15.93 -7.17
C ILE A 359 5.00 -16.62 -5.82
N GLN A 360 4.76 -15.83 -4.79
CA GLN A 360 4.54 -16.29 -3.43
C GLN A 360 3.11 -15.96 -2.97
N ILE A 361 2.51 -16.86 -2.21
CA ILE A 361 1.26 -16.63 -1.47
C ILE A 361 1.59 -16.49 0.01
N ILE A 362 1.02 -15.48 0.64
CA ILE A 362 0.95 -15.36 2.08
C ILE A 362 -0.46 -15.79 2.50
N LYS A 363 -0.55 -16.87 3.23
CA LYS A 363 -1.79 -17.36 3.85
C LYS A 363 -1.81 -16.95 5.31
N GLY A 364 -2.73 -16.05 5.69
CA GLY A 364 -2.94 -15.68 7.08
C GLY A 364 -4.25 -16.23 7.62
N PHE A 365 -4.26 -16.70 8.86
CA PHE A 365 -5.43 -17.30 9.49
C PHE A 365 -5.42 -17.14 11.01
N TYR A 366 -6.57 -17.29 11.65
CA TYR A 366 -6.69 -17.32 13.10
C TYR A 366 -6.62 -18.76 13.61
N SER A 367 -5.69 -19.04 14.51
CA SER A 367 -5.56 -20.36 15.16
C SER A 367 -6.33 -20.37 16.48
N GLU A 368 -7.41 -21.12 16.55
CA GLU A 368 -8.17 -21.31 17.81
C GLU A 368 -7.36 -22.00 18.90
N GLN A 369 -6.48 -22.93 18.49
CA GLN A 369 -5.62 -23.67 19.42
C GLN A 369 -4.67 -22.75 20.16
N ASP A 370 -4.05 -21.81 19.44
CA ASP A 370 -3.04 -20.91 20.00
C ASP A 370 -3.66 -19.57 20.43
N ARG A 371 -4.90 -19.29 20.02
CA ARG A 371 -5.59 -18.00 20.19
C ARG A 371 -4.83 -16.81 19.62
N GLU A 372 -4.18 -17.05 18.51
CA GLU A 372 -3.38 -16.04 17.80
C GLU A 372 -3.53 -16.19 16.28
N THR A 373 -3.15 -15.15 15.57
CA THR A 373 -3.07 -15.19 14.12
C THR A 373 -1.72 -15.71 13.67
N LYS A 374 -1.71 -16.50 12.62
CA LYS A 374 -0.52 -17.09 11.99
C LYS A 374 -0.46 -16.74 10.52
N GLU A 375 0.73 -16.85 9.96
CA GLU A 375 0.93 -16.75 8.52
C GLU A 375 1.86 -17.85 8.00
N TYR A 376 1.58 -18.29 6.77
CA TYR A 376 2.45 -19.19 6.00
C TYR A 376 2.88 -18.50 4.71
N LEU A 377 4.15 -18.67 4.37
CA LEU A 377 4.73 -18.20 3.12
C LEU A 377 4.88 -19.41 2.20
N ILE A 378 4.25 -19.36 1.03
CA ILE A 378 4.14 -20.48 0.10
C ILE A 378 4.52 -19.97 -1.29
N ASP A 379 5.68 -20.37 -1.80
CA ASP A 379 6.02 -20.12 -3.20
C ASP A 379 5.24 -21.11 -4.07
N VAL A 380 4.44 -20.58 -5.01
CA VAL A 380 3.55 -21.39 -5.84
C VAL A 380 4.06 -21.62 -7.25
N VAL A 381 5.00 -20.79 -7.71
CA VAL A 381 5.74 -20.98 -8.95
C VAL A 381 7.12 -20.31 -8.88
N CYS A 382 8.14 -21.00 -9.36
CA CYS A 382 9.52 -20.52 -9.46
C CYS A 382 9.89 -20.29 -10.93
N SER A 383 10.82 -19.38 -11.19
CA SER A 383 11.43 -19.20 -12.51
C SER A 383 12.50 -20.26 -12.80
N ASP A 384 13.09 -20.21 -13.98
CA ASP A 384 14.27 -20.99 -14.42
C ASP A 384 14.09 -22.53 -14.28
N GLY A 385 12.85 -23.01 -14.36
CA GLY A 385 12.52 -24.44 -14.23
C GLY A 385 12.66 -25.00 -12.82
N LEU A 386 12.90 -24.16 -11.82
CA LEU A 386 12.89 -24.53 -10.41
C LEU A 386 11.49 -24.86 -9.95
N LYS A 387 11.38 -25.57 -8.83
CA LYS A 387 10.11 -25.91 -8.17
C LYS A 387 10.22 -25.59 -6.69
N PRO A 388 9.08 -25.25 -6.04
CA PRO A 388 9.06 -25.13 -4.59
C PRO A 388 9.48 -26.43 -3.91
N ASP A 389 10.32 -26.33 -2.91
CA ASP A 389 10.69 -27.46 -2.06
C ASP A 389 9.44 -28.04 -1.36
N PRO A 390 9.24 -29.37 -1.36
CA PRO A 390 7.99 -29.96 -0.83
C PRO A 390 7.81 -29.80 0.68
N ILE A 391 8.89 -29.54 1.44
CA ILE A 391 8.85 -29.36 2.90
C ILE A 391 8.73 -27.89 3.27
N SER A 392 9.68 -27.06 2.83
CA SER A 392 9.71 -25.63 3.15
C SER A 392 8.67 -24.83 2.37
N LYS A 393 8.15 -25.38 1.25
CA LYS A 393 7.25 -24.69 0.30
C LYS A 393 7.88 -23.47 -0.37
N LEU A 394 9.20 -23.33 -0.36
CA LEU A 394 9.91 -22.17 -0.90
C LEU A 394 10.75 -22.55 -2.11
N CYS A 395 10.87 -21.63 -3.06
CA CYS A 395 11.78 -21.76 -4.18
C CYS A 395 13.25 -21.59 -3.73
N GLU A 396 14.15 -22.35 -4.32
CA GLU A 396 15.57 -22.06 -4.24
C GLU A 396 15.92 -20.76 -4.97
N SER A 397 17.10 -20.21 -4.69
CA SER A 397 17.62 -19.07 -5.42
C SER A 397 17.89 -19.44 -6.88
N ASN A 398 17.44 -18.63 -7.82
CA ASN A 398 17.80 -18.77 -9.23
C ASN A 398 19.19 -18.19 -9.55
N ASN A 399 19.92 -17.71 -8.52
CA ASN A 399 21.23 -17.06 -8.62
C ASN A 399 21.25 -15.81 -9.52
N ALA A 400 20.13 -15.10 -9.60
CA ALA A 400 20.12 -13.76 -10.17
C ALA A 400 20.92 -12.81 -9.25
N THR A 401 21.64 -11.90 -9.88
CA THR A 401 22.51 -10.92 -9.20
C THR A 401 22.21 -9.51 -9.67
N VAL A 402 22.55 -8.56 -8.84
CA VAL A 402 22.58 -7.13 -9.18
C VAL A 402 23.96 -6.57 -8.81
N SER A 403 24.53 -5.77 -9.70
CA SER A 403 25.73 -4.99 -9.41
C SER A 403 25.35 -3.76 -8.61
N THR A 404 25.89 -3.62 -7.41
CA THR A 404 25.64 -2.43 -6.56
C THR A 404 26.31 -1.17 -7.10
N ASP A 405 27.34 -1.32 -7.97
CA ASP A 405 28.08 -0.19 -8.54
C ASP A 405 27.40 0.39 -9.79
N THR A 406 26.74 -0.45 -10.58
CA THR A 406 26.15 -0.06 -11.88
C THR A 406 24.63 -0.22 -11.93
N CYS A 407 24.02 -0.81 -10.90
CA CYS A 407 22.61 -1.21 -10.87
C CYS A 407 22.20 -2.19 -11.98
N GLU A 408 23.16 -2.81 -12.67
CA GLU A 408 22.88 -3.82 -13.70
C GLU A 408 22.48 -5.14 -13.05
N PHE A 409 21.42 -5.74 -13.55
CA PHE A 409 20.89 -7.02 -13.07
C PHE A 409 21.07 -8.14 -14.13
N SER A 410 21.04 -9.39 -13.67
CA SER A 410 21.08 -10.57 -14.53
C SER A 410 19.90 -10.58 -15.51
N LYS A 411 20.18 -10.60 -16.82
CA LYS A 411 19.15 -10.62 -17.88
C LYS A 411 18.79 -12.03 -18.33
N ASP A 412 19.62 -13.00 -18.00
CA ASP A 412 19.52 -14.42 -18.35
C ASP A 412 18.87 -15.28 -17.27
N LYS A 413 18.48 -14.68 -16.14
CA LYS A 413 17.80 -15.31 -15.01
C LYS A 413 16.40 -14.74 -14.84
N GLY A 414 15.47 -15.59 -14.37
CA GLY A 414 14.09 -15.20 -14.17
C GLY A 414 13.22 -15.35 -15.42
N ALA A 415 11.96 -14.99 -15.29
CA ALA A 415 10.94 -15.16 -16.32
C ALA A 415 10.33 -13.82 -16.75
N SER A 416 9.88 -13.75 -18.00
CA SER A 416 9.07 -12.62 -18.48
C SER A 416 7.62 -12.70 -18.01
N GLU A 417 7.16 -13.92 -17.72
CA GLU A 417 5.81 -14.23 -17.27
C GLU A 417 5.88 -15.42 -16.31
N LEU A 418 5.14 -15.36 -15.22
CA LEU A 418 4.87 -16.48 -14.35
C LEU A 418 3.35 -16.59 -14.16
N LYS A 419 2.82 -17.80 -14.29
CA LYS A 419 1.39 -18.06 -14.10
C LYS A 419 1.17 -19.47 -13.57
N THR A 420 0.16 -19.61 -12.72
CA THR A 420 -0.19 -20.90 -12.12
C THR A 420 -1.64 -20.93 -11.69
N VAL A 421 -2.16 -22.15 -11.60
CA VAL A 421 -3.35 -22.45 -10.81
C VAL A 421 -2.87 -23.21 -9.59
N TRP A 422 -3.12 -22.64 -8.41
CA TRP A 422 -2.75 -23.24 -7.13
C TRP A 422 -4.01 -23.57 -6.32
N VAL A 423 -4.02 -24.71 -5.63
CA VAL A 423 -5.09 -25.13 -4.72
C VAL A 423 -4.52 -25.18 -3.32
N ASP A 424 -5.23 -24.58 -2.36
CA ASP A 424 -4.86 -24.74 -0.96
C ASP A 424 -5.33 -26.11 -0.43
N GLU A 425 -4.42 -27.09 -0.49
CA GLU A 425 -4.68 -28.43 -0.02
C GLU A 425 -4.88 -28.52 1.50
N GLU A 426 -4.36 -27.53 2.25
CA GLU A 426 -4.40 -27.43 3.71
C GLU A 426 -5.50 -26.44 4.18
N TYR A 427 -6.50 -26.16 3.33
CA TYR A 427 -7.62 -25.29 3.69
C TYR A 427 -8.54 -25.98 4.70
N ASP A 428 -8.86 -25.28 5.78
CA ASP A 428 -9.88 -25.65 6.76
C ASP A 428 -11.09 -24.73 6.61
N PRO A 429 -12.29 -25.24 6.29
CA PRO A 429 -13.49 -24.45 6.10
C PRO A 429 -14.02 -23.79 7.40
N ASN A 430 -13.52 -24.18 8.56
CA ASN A 430 -13.91 -23.60 9.85
C ASN A 430 -13.01 -22.43 10.27
N ILE A 431 -11.95 -22.15 9.50
CA ILE A 431 -10.95 -21.14 9.84
C ILE A 431 -11.01 -20.00 8.82
N GLU A 432 -11.30 -18.80 9.29
CA GLU A 432 -11.22 -17.62 8.47
C GLU A 432 -9.79 -17.35 8.04
N THR A 433 -9.62 -17.12 6.74
CA THR A 433 -8.29 -17.06 6.10
C THR A 433 -8.24 -15.93 5.10
N PHE A 434 -7.14 -15.20 5.03
CA PHE A 434 -6.83 -14.31 3.92
C PHE A 434 -5.65 -14.85 3.10
N TYR A 435 -5.60 -14.45 1.82
CA TYR A 435 -4.52 -14.77 0.91
C TYR A 435 -4.01 -13.51 0.23
N LEU A 436 -2.70 -13.31 0.23
CA LEU A 436 -2.02 -12.26 -0.52
C LEU A 436 -1.11 -12.90 -1.57
N SER A 437 -0.94 -12.25 -2.70
CA SER A 437 0.07 -12.62 -3.70
C SER A 437 1.21 -11.61 -3.69
N LEU A 438 2.44 -12.10 -3.53
CA LEU A 438 3.68 -11.34 -3.68
C LEU A 438 4.44 -11.80 -4.91
N ILE A 439 4.94 -10.84 -5.69
CA ILE A 439 5.73 -11.10 -6.89
C ILE A 439 7.15 -10.62 -6.64
N HIS A 440 8.10 -11.55 -6.66
CA HIS A 440 9.52 -11.25 -6.50
C HIS A 440 10.23 -11.15 -7.85
N ILE A 441 11.10 -10.16 -7.96
CA ILE A 441 11.98 -9.95 -9.11
C ILE A 441 13.44 -10.20 -8.76
#